data_86c7f1bc4c6cbc12f49e88a5a11440d8
#
_entry.id   86c7f1bc4c6cbc12f49e88a5a11440d8
#
_cell.length_a   1.000
_cell.length_b   1.000
_cell.length_c   1.000
_cell.angle_alpha   90.00
_cell.angle_beta   90.00
_cell.angle_gamma   90.00
#
_symmetry.space_group_name_H-M   'P 1'
#
loop_
_entity.id
_entity.type
_entity.pdbx_description
1 polymer ?
#
loop_
_entity_poly.entity_id
_entity_poly.type
_entity_poly.pdbx_seq_one_letter_code
_entity_poly.pdbx_strand_id
1 'polypeptide(L)'
;MQFARLAGVRAGQRVLDVGCGPGALTAQLVERLGADAVSAIDPSGSFVAAVRARFPEVDVQSGVAEQLSFPDGSFDIALAQLVVHFMTDPLSGLREMARVTRAGGLVAACVWDHAGGGGPLATFWQAVHDIDPRARGEAELAGAREGHLAELCESAGLDDIDPTSLTVNVRFTTFADWWEPFTLGVGPAGAYVTQLDQARREVLRNRCAQLQPPAPFQVAASAWCVRAHA
;
A
#
# COMPACT_ATOMS: atom_id res chain seq x y z
N MET A 1 -11.44 3.95 -3.57
CA MET A 1 -11.89 4.54 -4.87
C MET A 1 -10.99 5.64 -5.43
N GLN A 2 -10.28 6.39 -4.59
CA GLN A 2 -9.48 7.54 -5.10
C GLN A 2 -8.28 7.09 -5.95
N PHE A 3 -7.52 6.05 -5.54
CA PHE A 3 -6.34 5.60 -6.28
C PHE A 3 -6.68 5.02 -7.67
N ALA A 4 -7.69 4.16 -7.80
CA ALA A 4 -8.13 3.63 -9.10
C ALA A 4 -8.65 4.75 -10.04
N ARG A 5 -9.25 5.81 -9.50
CA ARG A 5 -9.65 7.00 -10.28
C ARG A 5 -8.44 7.81 -10.72
N LEU A 6 -7.48 8.03 -9.83
CA LEU A 6 -6.23 8.71 -10.15
C LEU A 6 -5.50 7.96 -11.27
N ALA A 7 -5.43 6.63 -11.20
CA ALA A 7 -4.84 5.79 -12.25
C ALA A 7 -5.67 5.78 -13.56
N GLY A 8 -6.81 6.47 -13.62
CA GLY A 8 -7.59 6.57 -14.85
C GLY A 8 -8.24 5.26 -15.30
N VAL A 9 -8.48 4.32 -14.38
CA VAL A 9 -9.12 3.03 -14.67
C VAL A 9 -10.49 3.22 -15.28
N ARG A 10 -10.77 2.61 -16.45
CA ARG A 10 -12.00 2.74 -17.24
C ARG A 10 -12.51 1.39 -17.71
N ALA A 11 -13.82 1.30 -17.99
CA ALA A 11 -14.40 0.09 -18.59
C ALA A 11 -13.68 -0.32 -19.88
N GLY A 12 -13.54 -1.62 -20.08
CA GLY A 12 -12.86 -2.23 -21.23
C GLY A 12 -11.34 -2.40 -21.06
N GLN A 13 -10.75 -1.98 -19.95
CA GLN A 13 -9.35 -2.18 -19.64
C GLN A 13 -9.13 -3.45 -18.84
N ARG A 14 -8.00 -4.13 -19.08
CA ARG A 14 -7.47 -5.23 -18.25
C ARG A 14 -6.49 -4.67 -17.22
N VAL A 15 -6.72 -4.96 -15.97
CA VAL A 15 -5.97 -4.35 -14.85
C VAL A 15 -5.37 -5.42 -13.96
N LEU A 16 -4.09 -5.25 -13.60
CA LEU A 16 -3.39 -6.05 -12.60
C LEU A 16 -3.29 -5.30 -11.26
N ASP A 17 -3.71 -5.96 -10.18
CA ASP A 17 -3.54 -5.51 -8.79
C ASP A 17 -2.32 -6.23 -8.19
N VAL A 18 -1.18 -5.54 -8.09
CA VAL A 18 0.09 -6.08 -7.58
C VAL A 18 0.17 -5.86 -6.07
N GLY A 19 0.35 -6.95 -5.32
CA GLY A 19 0.30 -6.95 -3.87
C GLY A 19 -1.12 -6.67 -3.37
N CYS A 20 -2.08 -7.45 -3.85
CA CYS A 20 -3.51 -7.18 -3.63
C CYS A 20 -3.94 -7.28 -2.15
N GLY A 21 -3.12 -7.87 -1.28
CA GLY A 21 -3.45 -8.09 0.13
C GLY A 21 -4.80 -8.81 0.28
N PRO A 22 -5.66 -8.40 1.22
CA PRO A 22 -6.99 -8.99 1.41
C PRO A 22 -8.01 -8.53 0.34
N GLY A 23 -7.59 -7.88 -0.76
CA GLY A 23 -8.41 -7.55 -1.91
C GLY A 23 -9.18 -6.22 -1.80
N ALA A 24 -8.64 -5.22 -1.10
CA ALA A 24 -9.29 -3.92 -0.96
C ALA A 24 -9.37 -3.15 -2.30
N LEU A 25 -8.27 -3.11 -3.07
CA LEU A 25 -8.25 -2.52 -4.40
C LEU A 25 -8.94 -3.45 -5.40
N THR A 26 -8.66 -4.76 -5.35
CA THR A 26 -9.31 -5.77 -6.20
C THR A 26 -10.83 -5.63 -6.19
N ALA A 27 -11.45 -5.47 -5.01
CA ALA A 27 -12.90 -5.27 -4.88
C ALA A 27 -13.42 -4.05 -5.67
N GLN A 28 -12.69 -2.94 -5.61
CA GLN A 28 -13.05 -1.71 -6.32
C GLN A 28 -12.88 -1.85 -7.84
N LEU A 29 -11.87 -2.62 -8.27
CA LEU A 29 -11.62 -2.91 -9.68
C LEU A 29 -12.71 -3.82 -10.24
N VAL A 30 -13.07 -4.89 -9.53
CA VAL A 30 -14.16 -5.82 -9.91
C VAL A 30 -15.50 -5.10 -10.04
N GLU A 31 -15.84 -4.24 -9.06
CA GLU A 31 -17.06 -3.42 -9.12
C GLU A 31 -17.10 -2.52 -10.37
N ARG A 32 -15.94 -2.03 -10.80
CA ARG A 32 -15.85 -1.06 -11.91
C ARG A 32 -15.71 -1.69 -13.29
N LEU A 33 -15.04 -2.84 -13.38
CA LEU A 33 -14.61 -3.45 -14.63
C LEU A 33 -15.30 -4.81 -14.92
N GLY A 34 -15.79 -5.49 -13.87
CA GLY A 34 -16.09 -6.92 -13.91
C GLY A 34 -14.87 -7.78 -13.54
N ALA A 35 -15.12 -8.98 -13.06
CA ALA A 35 -14.07 -9.88 -12.56
C ALA A 35 -13.10 -10.34 -13.66
N ASP A 36 -13.60 -10.61 -14.86
CA ASP A 36 -12.83 -11.08 -16.02
C ASP A 36 -11.75 -10.08 -16.49
N ALA A 37 -11.90 -8.81 -16.15
CA ALA A 37 -10.96 -7.74 -16.50
C ALA A 37 -9.89 -7.49 -15.44
N VAL A 38 -9.92 -8.20 -14.31
CA VAL A 38 -9.03 -7.99 -13.16
C VAL A 38 -8.22 -9.24 -12.90
N SER A 39 -6.91 -9.07 -12.79
CA SER A 39 -6.00 -10.06 -12.22
C SER A 39 -5.37 -9.51 -10.96
N ALA A 40 -4.95 -10.37 -10.04
CA ALA A 40 -4.34 -9.98 -8.78
C ALA A 40 -3.20 -10.93 -8.41
N ILE A 41 -2.18 -10.42 -7.72
CA ILE A 41 -1.06 -11.20 -7.23
C ILE A 41 -0.63 -10.74 -5.85
N ASP A 42 -0.30 -11.70 -4.97
CA ASP A 42 0.22 -11.43 -3.62
C ASP A 42 1.12 -12.58 -3.15
N PRO A 43 2.23 -12.32 -2.42
CA PRO A 43 3.07 -13.38 -1.87
C PRO A 43 2.42 -14.14 -0.71
N SER A 44 1.42 -13.56 -0.04
CA SER A 44 0.74 -14.17 1.11
C SER A 44 -0.32 -15.17 0.67
N GLY A 45 -0.09 -16.45 0.89
CA GLY A 45 -1.07 -17.50 0.58
C GLY A 45 -2.42 -17.30 1.27
N SER A 46 -2.44 -16.71 2.48
CA SER A 46 -3.68 -16.41 3.20
C SER A 46 -4.48 -15.29 2.53
N PHE A 47 -3.82 -14.25 2.01
CA PHE A 47 -4.47 -13.18 1.26
C PHE A 47 -4.99 -13.68 -0.09
N VAL A 48 -4.18 -14.45 -0.82
CA VAL A 48 -4.61 -15.10 -2.08
C VAL A 48 -5.86 -15.95 -1.86
N ALA A 49 -5.88 -16.78 -0.80
CA ALA A 49 -7.04 -17.61 -0.48
C ALA A 49 -8.28 -16.76 -0.15
N ALA A 50 -8.12 -15.68 0.61
CA ALA A 50 -9.21 -14.76 0.95
C ALA A 50 -9.80 -14.07 -0.29
N VAL A 51 -8.94 -13.60 -1.21
CA VAL A 51 -9.39 -12.93 -2.45
C VAL A 51 -10.06 -13.93 -3.38
N ARG A 52 -9.53 -15.14 -3.56
CA ARG A 52 -10.17 -16.21 -4.34
C ARG A 52 -11.55 -16.60 -3.80
N ALA A 53 -11.67 -16.70 -2.47
CA ALA A 53 -12.95 -17.01 -1.84
C ALA A 53 -14.00 -15.92 -2.08
N ARG A 54 -13.57 -14.65 -2.09
CA ARG A 54 -14.46 -13.49 -2.28
C ARG A 54 -14.78 -13.22 -3.74
N PHE A 55 -13.84 -13.47 -4.64
CA PHE A 55 -13.92 -13.18 -6.07
C PHE A 55 -13.45 -14.39 -6.88
N PRO A 56 -14.25 -15.47 -6.97
CA PRO A 56 -13.83 -16.74 -7.58
C PRO A 56 -13.54 -16.64 -9.08
N GLU A 57 -14.03 -15.61 -9.76
CA GLU A 57 -13.83 -15.37 -11.19
C GLU A 57 -12.60 -14.51 -11.51
N VAL A 58 -11.96 -13.90 -10.49
CA VAL A 58 -10.73 -13.14 -10.66
C VAL A 58 -9.52 -14.09 -10.77
N ASP A 59 -8.64 -13.86 -11.74
CA ASP A 59 -7.34 -14.56 -11.79
C ASP A 59 -6.43 -14.06 -10.69
N VAL A 60 -6.43 -14.78 -9.55
CA VAL A 60 -5.59 -14.44 -8.39
C VAL A 60 -4.44 -15.42 -8.27
N GLN A 61 -3.21 -14.91 -8.33
CA GLN A 61 -2.00 -15.73 -8.30
C GLN A 61 -1.19 -15.50 -7.01
N SER A 62 -0.41 -16.51 -6.61
CA SER A 62 0.58 -16.37 -5.55
C SER A 62 1.93 -16.03 -6.18
N GLY A 63 2.56 -14.94 -5.77
CA GLY A 63 3.85 -14.53 -6.30
C GLY A 63 4.28 -13.15 -5.81
N VAL A 64 5.48 -12.75 -6.17
CA VAL A 64 6.10 -11.47 -5.80
C VAL A 64 6.09 -10.50 -6.98
N ALA A 65 6.13 -9.22 -6.69
CA ALA A 65 6.14 -8.16 -7.71
C ALA A 65 7.38 -8.22 -8.61
N GLU A 66 8.50 -8.68 -8.06
CA GLU A 66 9.80 -8.78 -8.72
C GLU A 66 9.87 -9.88 -9.77
N GLN A 67 8.86 -10.76 -9.83
CA GLN A 67 8.75 -11.84 -10.83
C GLN A 67 7.28 -12.15 -11.09
N LEU A 68 6.66 -11.36 -11.97
CA LEU A 68 5.26 -11.54 -12.35
C LEU A 68 5.10 -12.68 -13.36
N SER A 69 4.22 -13.64 -13.07
CA SER A 69 3.96 -14.81 -13.91
C SER A 69 3.06 -14.55 -15.12
N PHE A 70 2.84 -13.27 -15.45
CA PHE A 70 2.04 -12.85 -16.59
C PHE A 70 2.94 -12.58 -17.83
N PRO A 71 2.44 -12.84 -19.05
CA PRO A 71 3.16 -12.49 -20.29
C PRO A 71 3.35 -10.97 -20.44
N ASP A 72 4.31 -10.57 -21.27
CA ASP A 72 4.53 -9.16 -21.63
C ASP A 72 3.25 -8.55 -22.23
N GLY A 73 2.99 -7.30 -21.90
CA GLY A 73 1.88 -6.52 -22.47
C GLY A 73 0.50 -7.07 -22.21
N SER A 74 0.30 -7.87 -21.14
CA SER A 74 -0.98 -8.52 -20.83
C SER A 74 -2.04 -7.57 -20.30
N PHE A 75 -1.65 -6.41 -19.78
CA PHE A 75 -2.53 -5.47 -19.10
C PHE A 75 -2.47 -4.07 -19.71
N ASP A 76 -3.58 -3.35 -19.63
CA ASP A 76 -3.62 -1.92 -19.93
C ASP A 76 -3.05 -1.09 -18.77
N ILE A 77 -3.25 -1.58 -17.54
CA ILE A 77 -2.81 -0.89 -16.32
C ILE A 77 -2.30 -1.93 -15.29
N ALA A 78 -1.14 -1.64 -14.68
CA ALA A 78 -0.66 -2.33 -13.48
C ALA A 78 -0.66 -1.37 -12.28
N LEU A 79 -1.25 -1.79 -11.16
CA LEU A 79 -1.43 -0.98 -9.96
C LEU A 79 -0.73 -1.61 -8.76
N ALA A 80 0.00 -0.80 -7.98
CA ALA A 80 0.60 -1.19 -6.69
C ALA A 80 0.13 -0.24 -5.59
N GLN A 81 -0.95 -0.63 -4.89
CA GLN A 81 -1.50 0.19 -3.81
C GLN A 81 -0.87 -0.17 -2.47
N LEU A 82 -0.01 0.70 -1.94
CA LEU A 82 0.63 0.57 -0.63
C LEU A 82 1.52 -0.68 -0.50
N VAL A 83 2.24 -1.02 -1.56
CA VAL A 83 3.01 -2.26 -1.69
C VAL A 83 4.49 -2.03 -1.99
N VAL A 84 4.86 -0.99 -2.76
CA VAL A 84 6.23 -0.76 -3.22
C VAL A 84 7.25 -0.79 -2.06
N HIS A 85 6.89 -0.27 -0.91
CA HIS A 85 7.74 -0.25 0.28
C HIS A 85 7.92 -1.63 0.96
N PHE A 86 7.16 -2.65 0.55
CA PHE A 86 7.32 -4.04 1.00
C PHE A 86 8.06 -4.94 0.00
N MET A 87 8.33 -4.45 -1.21
CA MET A 87 9.13 -5.18 -2.19
C MET A 87 10.57 -5.31 -1.70
N THR A 88 11.19 -6.47 -1.92
CA THR A 88 12.60 -6.70 -1.60
C THR A 88 13.50 -5.88 -2.54
N ASP A 89 13.10 -5.82 -3.82
CA ASP A 89 13.72 -4.97 -4.85
C ASP A 89 12.63 -4.18 -5.58
N PRO A 90 12.30 -2.96 -5.11
CA PRO A 90 11.28 -2.12 -5.71
C PRO A 90 11.53 -1.81 -7.19
N LEU A 91 12.80 -1.70 -7.58
CA LEU A 91 13.17 -1.42 -8.96
C LEU A 91 12.82 -2.59 -9.89
N SER A 92 13.15 -3.82 -9.48
CA SER A 92 12.76 -5.02 -10.23
C SER A 92 11.25 -5.19 -10.27
N GLY A 93 10.54 -4.89 -9.16
CA GLY A 93 9.07 -4.92 -9.14
C GLY A 93 8.43 -3.95 -10.12
N LEU A 94 8.90 -2.70 -10.18
CA LEU A 94 8.39 -1.70 -11.12
C LEU A 94 8.73 -2.06 -12.59
N ARG A 95 9.90 -2.64 -12.86
CA ARG A 95 10.25 -3.16 -14.19
C ARG A 95 9.35 -4.30 -14.64
N GLU A 96 9.01 -5.21 -13.75
CA GLU A 96 8.06 -6.28 -14.04
C GLU A 96 6.65 -5.74 -14.29
N MET A 97 6.21 -4.75 -13.50
CA MET A 97 4.94 -4.06 -13.76
C MET A 97 4.96 -3.40 -15.13
N ALA A 98 6.05 -2.75 -15.53
CA ALA A 98 6.21 -2.19 -16.88
C ALA A 98 6.16 -3.29 -17.95
N ARG A 99 6.88 -4.40 -17.78
CA ARG A 99 6.92 -5.51 -18.74
C ARG A 99 5.54 -6.11 -19.01
N VAL A 100 4.75 -6.36 -17.96
CA VAL A 100 3.42 -6.96 -18.11
C VAL A 100 2.36 -5.95 -18.58
N THR A 101 2.66 -4.67 -18.54
CA THR A 101 1.82 -3.60 -19.09
C THR A 101 2.15 -3.41 -20.58
N ARG A 102 1.13 -3.26 -21.42
CA ARG A 102 1.36 -3.02 -22.86
C ARG A 102 2.06 -1.70 -23.10
N ALA A 103 2.76 -1.58 -24.20
CA ALA A 103 3.39 -0.31 -24.62
C ALA A 103 2.38 0.84 -24.62
N GLY A 104 2.73 1.94 -23.97
CA GLY A 104 1.85 3.09 -23.73
C GLY A 104 0.70 2.82 -22.75
N GLY A 105 0.71 1.69 -22.07
CA GLY A 105 -0.17 1.42 -20.92
C GLY A 105 0.33 2.12 -19.66
N LEU A 106 -0.38 2.02 -18.56
CA LEU A 106 -0.11 2.78 -17.35
C LEU A 106 0.38 1.89 -16.21
N VAL A 107 1.43 2.28 -15.55
CA VAL A 107 1.86 1.78 -14.23
C VAL A 107 1.54 2.87 -13.19
N ALA A 108 0.87 2.51 -12.10
CA ALA A 108 0.63 3.45 -11.01
C ALA A 108 0.92 2.80 -9.65
N ALA A 109 1.52 3.58 -8.78
CA ALA A 109 1.83 3.15 -7.42
C ALA A 109 1.49 4.23 -6.39
N CYS A 110 1.22 3.81 -5.15
CA CYS A 110 1.16 4.73 -4.02
C CYS A 110 1.78 4.11 -2.77
N VAL A 111 2.36 4.97 -1.93
CA VAL A 111 2.96 4.63 -0.63
C VAL A 111 2.60 5.71 0.37
N TRP A 112 2.31 5.35 1.62
CA TRP A 112 2.05 6.33 2.65
C TRP A 112 3.24 7.28 2.84
N ASP A 113 2.94 8.55 3.12
CA ASP A 113 3.93 9.56 3.51
C ASP A 113 4.44 9.28 4.94
N HIS A 114 5.32 8.28 5.06
CA HIS A 114 5.92 7.93 6.36
C HIS A 114 7.02 8.91 6.76
N ALA A 115 7.79 9.43 5.82
CA ALA A 115 8.91 10.32 6.08
C ALA A 115 8.47 11.74 6.45
N GLY A 116 7.42 12.25 5.81
CA GLY A 116 6.86 13.58 6.10
C GLY A 116 5.89 13.59 7.28
N GLY A 117 5.59 12.42 7.87
CA GLY A 117 4.65 12.33 8.98
C GLY A 117 3.18 12.51 8.56
N GLY A 118 2.88 12.46 7.27
CA GLY A 118 1.50 12.53 6.75
C GLY A 118 0.79 11.18 6.70
N GLY A 119 1.49 10.07 6.94
CA GLY A 119 0.92 8.74 6.90
C GLY A 119 0.04 8.40 8.11
N PRO A 120 -0.77 7.33 8.02
CA PRO A 120 -1.73 6.95 9.09
C PRO A 120 -1.05 6.51 10.38
N LEU A 121 0.25 6.19 10.34
CA LEU A 121 1.04 5.70 11.48
C LEU A 121 1.89 6.79 12.14
N ALA A 122 1.76 8.05 11.73
CA ALA A 122 2.59 9.15 12.22
C ALA A 122 2.56 9.29 13.74
N THR A 123 1.36 9.32 14.35
CA THR A 123 1.20 9.40 15.80
C THR A 123 1.77 8.17 16.52
N PHE A 124 1.62 6.98 15.92
CA PHE A 124 2.18 5.74 16.47
C PHE A 124 3.71 5.82 16.54
N TRP A 125 4.36 6.14 15.41
CA TRP A 125 5.81 6.21 15.35
C TRP A 125 6.38 7.37 16.18
N GLN A 126 5.66 8.50 16.29
CA GLN A 126 6.02 9.55 17.23
C GLN A 126 6.02 9.03 18.67
N ALA A 127 4.99 8.31 19.10
CA ALA A 127 4.92 7.73 20.44
C ALA A 127 6.04 6.70 20.67
N VAL A 128 6.37 5.89 19.66
CA VAL A 128 7.49 4.95 19.73
C VAL A 128 8.81 5.69 19.92
N HIS A 129 9.10 6.71 19.12
CA HIS A 129 10.36 7.46 19.22
C HIS A 129 10.48 8.27 20.51
N ASP A 130 9.39 8.69 21.13
CA ASP A 130 9.39 9.35 22.45
C ASP A 130 9.85 8.39 23.56
N ILE A 131 9.67 7.07 23.36
CA ILE A 131 10.00 6.03 24.35
C ILE A 131 11.32 5.33 23.98
N ASP A 132 11.51 5.05 22.70
CA ASP A 132 12.68 4.40 22.13
C ASP A 132 13.17 5.17 20.89
N PRO A 133 14.03 6.17 21.07
CA PRO A 133 14.54 6.98 19.94
C PRO A 133 15.37 6.20 18.91
N ARG A 134 15.73 4.95 19.20
CA ARG A 134 16.51 4.09 18.27
C ARG A 134 15.62 3.15 17.48
N ALA A 135 14.33 3.09 17.77
CA ALA A 135 13.40 2.25 17.02
C ALA A 135 13.39 2.66 15.54
N ARG A 136 13.49 1.66 14.66
CA ARG A 136 13.38 1.90 13.23
C ARG A 136 11.90 1.97 12.86
N GLY A 137 11.49 3.10 12.30
CA GLY A 137 10.17 3.30 11.73
C GLY A 137 10.15 2.98 10.23
N GLU A 138 9.15 3.50 9.55
CA GLU A 138 8.90 3.26 8.13
C GLU A 138 9.35 4.43 7.23
N ALA A 139 9.96 5.47 7.79
CA ALA A 139 10.33 6.70 7.08
C ALA A 139 11.37 6.48 5.96
N GLU A 140 12.23 5.46 6.10
CA GLU A 140 13.30 5.14 5.14
C GLU A 140 12.87 4.11 4.08
N LEU A 141 11.63 3.60 4.14
CA LEU A 141 11.14 2.62 3.20
C LEU A 141 11.01 3.21 1.78
N ALA A 142 11.04 2.34 0.78
CA ALA A 142 10.93 2.73 -0.62
C ALA A 142 9.60 3.49 -0.88
N GLY A 143 9.70 4.66 -1.48
CA GLY A 143 8.53 5.50 -1.79
C GLY A 143 7.96 6.30 -0.62
N ALA A 144 8.50 6.16 0.60
CA ALA A 144 7.95 6.78 1.82
C ALA A 144 8.19 8.30 1.91
N ARG A 145 9.10 8.88 1.12
CA ARG A 145 9.35 10.32 1.04
C ARG A 145 8.86 10.92 -0.26
N GLU A 146 8.61 12.21 -0.25
CA GLU A 146 8.26 12.98 -1.46
C GLU A 146 9.28 12.74 -2.59
N GLY A 147 8.76 12.54 -3.80
CA GLY A 147 9.55 12.34 -5.01
C GLY A 147 10.16 10.94 -5.18
N HIS A 148 10.33 10.15 -4.12
CA HIS A 148 11.04 8.86 -4.21
C HIS A 148 10.33 7.84 -5.14
N LEU A 149 8.99 7.81 -5.19
CA LEU A 149 8.29 6.96 -6.16
C LEU A 149 8.59 7.35 -7.61
N ALA A 150 8.69 8.65 -7.89
CA ALA A 150 9.05 9.15 -9.23
C ALA A 150 10.48 8.75 -9.60
N GLU A 151 11.43 8.91 -8.69
CA GLU A 151 12.83 8.48 -8.87
C GLU A 151 12.94 6.96 -9.16
N LEU A 152 12.15 6.15 -8.47
CA LEU A 152 12.10 4.70 -8.69
C LEU A 152 11.50 4.36 -10.07
N CYS A 153 10.43 5.04 -10.50
CA CYS A 153 9.83 4.87 -11.81
C CYS A 153 10.80 5.25 -12.93
N GLU A 154 11.50 6.39 -12.80
CA GLU A 154 12.54 6.81 -13.75
C GLU A 154 13.66 5.78 -13.84
N SER A 155 14.15 5.28 -12.70
CA SER A 155 15.18 4.25 -12.63
C SER A 155 14.72 2.90 -13.18
N ALA A 156 13.41 2.63 -13.18
CA ALA A 156 12.81 1.44 -13.78
C ALA A 156 12.67 1.56 -15.30
N GLY A 157 12.84 2.75 -15.88
CA GLY A 157 12.71 3.03 -17.31
C GLY A 157 11.27 3.30 -17.76
N LEU A 158 10.42 3.78 -16.84
CA LEU A 158 9.08 4.26 -17.15
C LEU A 158 9.14 5.71 -17.65
N ASP A 159 8.20 6.07 -18.53
CA ASP A 159 8.13 7.40 -19.16
C ASP A 159 6.92 8.21 -18.61
N ASP A 160 6.87 9.50 -18.96
CA ASP A 160 5.77 10.44 -18.64
C ASP A 160 5.34 10.38 -17.15
N ILE A 161 6.32 10.43 -16.26
CA ILE A 161 6.13 10.29 -14.83
C ILE A 161 5.38 11.50 -14.25
N ASP A 162 4.22 11.24 -13.67
CA ASP A 162 3.31 12.24 -13.07
C ASP A 162 3.14 11.97 -11.55
N PRO A 163 4.00 12.58 -10.69
CA PRO A 163 3.88 12.45 -9.26
C PRO A 163 2.75 13.31 -8.71
N THR A 164 2.04 12.77 -7.71
CA THR A 164 0.96 13.48 -7.02
C THR A 164 0.80 12.93 -5.59
N SER A 165 -0.20 13.39 -4.87
CA SER A 165 -0.54 12.87 -3.55
C SER A 165 -2.04 12.66 -3.41
N LEU A 166 -2.41 11.73 -2.52
CA LEU A 166 -3.79 11.49 -2.11
C LEU A 166 -3.88 11.58 -0.60
N THR A 167 -4.90 12.27 -0.10
CA THR A 167 -5.21 12.32 1.34
C THR A 167 -6.59 11.73 1.57
N VAL A 168 -6.68 10.85 2.57
CA VAL A 168 -7.93 10.27 3.06
C VAL A 168 -8.09 10.58 4.55
N ASN A 169 -9.34 10.72 5.00
CA ASN A 169 -9.65 10.89 6.41
C ASN A 169 -10.34 9.63 6.93
N VAL A 170 -9.79 9.05 7.98
CA VAL A 170 -10.36 7.89 8.66
C VAL A 170 -10.87 8.33 10.02
N ARG A 171 -12.15 8.07 10.27
CA ARG A 171 -12.79 8.38 11.55
C ARG A 171 -12.70 7.18 12.49
N PHE A 172 -12.29 7.43 13.72
CA PHE A 172 -12.26 6.46 14.80
C PHE A 172 -13.26 6.88 15.87
N THR A 173 -14.14 5.97 16.26
CA THR A 173 -15.16 6.22 17.28
C THR A 173 -14.54 6.19 18.67
N THR A 174 -13.57 5.30 18.87
CA THR A 174 -12.82 5.16 20.13
C THR A 174 -11.32 5.10 19.87
N PHE A 175 -10.53 5.35 20.89
CA PHE A 175 -9.08 5.11 20.82
C PHE A 175 -8.76 3.62 20.61
N ALA A 176 -9.57 2.72 21.16
CA ALA A 176 -9.39 1.27 20.97
C ALA A 176 -9.49 0.89 19.48
N ASP A 177 -10.47 1.43 18.74
CA ASP A 177 -10.62 1.16 17.30
C ASP A 177 -9.36 1.53 16.49
N TRP A 178 -8.64 2.57 16.94
CA TRP A 178 -7.39 2.99 16.32
C TRP A 178 -6.19 2.14 16.78
N TRP A 179 -6.18 1.71 18.05
CA TRP A 179 -5.05 1.01 18.66
C TRP A 179 -5.04 -0.50 18.35
N GLU A 180 -6.18 -1.16 18.36
CA GLU A 180 -6.28 -2.62 18.22
C GLU A 180 -5.58 -3.20 16.99
N PRO A 181 -5.64 -2.57 15.78
CA PRO A 181 -4.94 -3.09 14.61
C PRO A 181 -3.43 -3.28 14.81
N PHE A 182 -2.77 -2.46 15.62
CA PHE A 182 -1.34 -2.61 15.91
C PHE A 182 -1.03 -3.87 16.74
N THR A 183 -2.00 -4.40 17.47
CA THR A 183 -1.80 -5.61 18.28
C THR A 183 -1.85 -6.91 17.47
N LEU A 184 -2.25 -6.83 16.20
CA LEU A 184 -2.38 -7.99 15.31
C LEU A 184 -1.05 -8.44 14.67
N GLY A 185 0.03 -7.69 14.89
CA GLY A 185 1.36 -8.06 14.39
C GLY A 185 1.56 -7.84 12.89
N VAL A 186 0.68 -7.10 12.22
CA VAL A 186 0.76 -6.84 10.78
C VAL A 186 1.66 -5.62 10.52
N GLY A 187 2.58 -5.77 9.58
CA GLY A 187 3.52 -4.72 9.18
C GLY A 187 4.56 -4.36 10.26
N PRO A 188 5.44 -3.39 10.00
CA PRO A 188 6.48 -2.99 10.95
C PRO A 188 5.95 -2.49 12.29
N ALA A 189 4.89 -1.69 12.30
CA ALA A 189 4.27 -1.17 13.52
C ALA A 189 3.68 -2.30 14.39
N GLY A 190 2.97 -3.24 13.77
CA GLY A 190 2.43 -4.40 14.48
C GLY A 190 3.53 -5.34 15.00
N ALA A 191 4.56 -5.59 14.19
CA ALA A 191 5.72 -6.37 14.60
C ALA A 191 6.44 -5.74 15.80
N TYR A 192 6.58 -4.40 15.83
CA TYR A 192 7.13 -3.70 16.99
C TYR A 192 6.29 -3.94 18.26
N VAL A 193 4.98 -3.78 18.18
CA VAL A 193 4.08 -3.99 19.34
C VAL A 193 4.14 -5.42 19.87
N THR A 194 4.22 -6.43 18.99
CA THR A 194 4.25 -7.84 19.42
C THR A 194 5.56 -8.23 20.12
N GLN A 195 6.65 -7.51 19.89
CA GLN A 195 7.94 -7.72 20.56
C GLN A 195 7.99 -7.11 21.97
N LEU A 196 7.06 -6.22 22.31
CA LEU A 196 7.00 -5.60 23.61
C LEU A 196 6.38 -6.53 24.67
N ASP A 197 6.94 -6.52 25.88
CA ASP A 197 6.26 -7.05 27.05
C ASP A 197 5.00 -6.23 27.38
N GLN A 198 4.16 -6.74 28.27
CA GLN A 198 2.88 -6.10 28.61
C GLN A 198 3.09 -4.69 29.19
N ALA A 199 4.07 -4.50 30.06
CA ALA A 199 4.30 -3.20 30.70
C ALA A 199 4.73 -2.13 29.69
N ARG A 200 5.64 -2.46 28.78
CA ARG A 200 6.10 -1.58 27.69
C ARG A 200 4.98 -1.30 26.70
N ARG A 201 4.15 -2.29 26.40
CA ARG A 201 2.97 -2.12 25.52
C ARG A 201 1.97 -1.14 26.11
N GLU A 202 1.73 -1.19 27.43
CA GLU A 202 0.86 -0.23 28.13
C GLU A 202 1.46 1.18 28.13
N VAL A 203 2.77 1.32 28.33
CA VAL A 203 3.46 2.62 28.23
C VAL A 203 3.28 3.22 26.83
N LEU A 204 3.51 2.44 25.77
CA LEU A 204 3.33 2.89 24.39
C LEU A 204 1.87 3.25 24.11
N ARG A 205 0.94 2.40 24.50
CA ARG A 205 -0.51 2.66 24.33
C ARG A 205 -0.94 3.97 25.00
N ASN A 206 -0.49 4.20 26.23
CA ASN A 206 -0.78 5.44 26.97
C ASN A 206 -0.15 6.66 26.29
N ARG A 207 1.08 6.53 25.76
CA ARG A 207 1.71 7.62 25.02
C ARG A 207 0.96 7.93 23.73
N CYS A 208 0.55 6.93 22.97
CA CYS A 208 -0.32 7.12 21.81
C CYS A 208 -1.63 7.83 22.17
N ALA A 209 -2.27 7.43 23.29
CA ALA A 209 -3.51 8.05 23.73
C ALA A 209 -3.35 9.53 24.13
N GLN A 210 -2.18 9.91 24.65
CA GLN A 210 -1.85 11.32 24.96
C GLN A 210 -1.66 12.18 23.71
N LEU A 211 -1.16 11.58 22.61
CA LEU A 211 -0.90 12.26 21.35
C LEU A 211 -2.14 12.37 20.46
N GLN A 212 -3.12 11.48 20.65
CA GLN A 212 -4.38 11.53 19.89
C GLN A 212 -5.36 12.53 20.51
N PRO A 213 -6.18 13.20 19.69
CA PRO A 213 -7.30 13.99 20.20
C PRO A 213 -8.31 13.12 20.96
N PRO A 214 -9.15 13.73 21.81
CA PRO A 214 -10.28 13.02 22.43
C PRO A 214 -11.18 12.35 21.38
N ALA A 215 -11.63 11.13 21.68
CA ALA A 215 -12.56 10.41 20.79
C ALA A 215 -13.97 11.04 20.81
N PRO A 216 -14.72 11.04 19.68
CA PRO A 216 -14.28 10.53 18.37
C PRO A 216 -13.30 11.48 17.66
N PHE A 217 -12.35 10.94 16.92
CA PHE A 217 -11.37 11.74 16.19
C PHE A 217 -11.20 11.26 14.75
N GLN A 218 -10.49 12.04 13.94
CA GLN A 218 -10.11 11.70 12.58
C GLN A 218 -8.59 11.70 12.43
N VAL A 219 -8.09 10.74 11.66
CA VAL A 219 -6.71 10.70 11.21
C VAL A 219 -6.70 11.00 9.71
N ALA A 220 -6.04 12.08 9.34
CA ALA A 220 -5.72 12.35 7.95
C ALA A 220 -4.52 11.49 7.57
N ALA A 221 -4.63 10.75 6.47
CA ALA A 221 -3.57 9.91 5.96
C ALA A 221 -3.26 10.28 4.51
N SER A 222 -2.05 10.74 4.25
CA SER A 222 -1.55 11.11 2.95
C SER A 222 -0.63 10.04 2.38
N ALA A 223 -0.74 9.81 1.08
CA ALA A 223 0.10 8.91 0.33
C ALA A 223 0.72 9.64 -0.86
N TRP A 224 1.98 9.43 -1.10
CA TRP A 224 2.65 9.76 -2.35
C TRP A 224 2.17 8.81 -3.43
N CYS A 225 1.83 9.33 -4.58
CA CYS A 225 1.34 8.57 -5.71
C CYS A 225 2.16 8.92 -6.96
N VAL A 226 2.25 7.96 -7.86
CA VAL A 226 2.86 8.16 -9.17
C VAL A 226 2.02 7.46 -10.23
N ARG A 227 1.94 8.07 -11.40
CA ARG A 227 1.51 7.46 -12.65
C ARG A 227 2.66 7.58 -13.63
N ALA A 228 2.88 6.54 -14.43
CA ALA A 228 3.90 6.55 -15.47
C ALA A 228 3.48 5.62 -16.61
N HIS A 229 4.06 5.78 -17.78
CA HIS A 229 3.81 4.94 -18.94
C HIS A 229 4.89 3.87 -19.11
N ALA A 230 4.45 2.65 -19.53
CA ALA A 230 5.32 1.53 -19.86
C ALA A 230 5.79 1.58 -21.31
#